data_b3f1a99066b11522d2e9c55c96f1af85
#
_entry.id   b3f1a99066b11522d2e9c55c96f1af85
#
_cell.length_a   1.000
_cell.length_b   1.000
_cell.length_c   1.000
_cell.angle_alpha   90.00
_cell.angle_beta   90.00
_cell.angle_gamma   90.00
#
_symmetry.space_group_name_H-M   'P 1'
#
loop_
_entity.id
_entity.type
_entity.pdbx_description
1 polymer ?
#
loop_
_entity_poly.entity_id
_entity_poly.type
_entity_poly.pdbx_seq_one_letter_code
_entity_poly.pdbx_strand_id
1 'polypeptide(L)'
;MESPLLESLKDVNPSLWDALGDVFENISHSTDLPQVWHYAALISLIDGSESMREKMMSKWVPDSKGDALQNCLEVLTRVSQSHLLSDDMRDKLSKINVDDYAHLTLVWRFNSFGHHTDSNALCMYNITSMMAHSCGASGVWHFGSGDSFCLRARVALRPGDEITISYLSDEDLFKSVLVRRQKTQGWLFDCACTRCTSTTDFSRSFRCPVCVTGSVIVSPENQAGPCDTCITHLSPEVLLNYLELEPLYVDRVAAIDRADSEDVLAVLKEALNLFSDSHWIVYVLESMLSESLKGSTNPARIDLLLRRLEYLRKNFPWSNYTTSWLLEEIGDWHSSQQSRTVAASYYERAYWSLRIMCGQDHPFTESAQSKWDDMLETQKSLDDSPKSYAYFF
;
A
#
# COMPACT_ATOMS: atom_id res chain seq x y z
N MET A 1 -0.37 -21.03 -1.32
CA MET A 1 -1.48 -20.53 -0.48
C MET A 1 -1.29 -21.02 0.94
N GLU A 2 -1.56 -20.18 1.91
CA GLU A 2 -1.50 -20.52 3.34
C GLU A 2 -2.82 -20.10 4.01
N SER A 3 -3.46 -21.02 4.74
CA SER A 3 -4.64 -20.70 5.55
C SER A 3 -4.24 -19.99 6.84
N PRO A 4 -5.10 -19.12 7.41
CA PRO A 4 -4.82 -18.49 8.70
C PRO A 4 -4.54 -19.52 9.78
N LEU A 5 -3.56 -19.24 10.62
CA LEU A 5 -3.32 -19.97 11.86
C LEU A 5 -4.41 -19.66 12.89
N LEU A 6 -4.82 -18.39 12.94
CA LEU A 6 -5.92 -17.89 13.75
C LEU A 6 -6.49 -16.61 13.10
N GLU A 7 -7.80 -16.44 13.22
CA GLU A 7 -8.55 -15.24 12.87
C GLU A 7 -9.18 -14.65 14.14
N SER A 8 -9.01 -13.34 14.35
CA SER A 8 -9.53 -12.64 15.53
C SER A 8 -10.88 -11.97 15.22
N LEU A 9 -11.88 -12.77 14.84
CA LEU A 9 -13.21 -12.25 14.54
C LEU A 9 -13.96 -11.88 15.83
N LYS A 10 -14.58 -10.70 15.89
CA LYS A 10 -15.39 -10.25 17.06
C LYS A 10 -16.54 -11.21 17.40
N ASP A 11 -17.08 -11.88 16.40
CA ASP A 11 -18.19 -12.83 16.58
C ASP A 11 -17.80 -14.13 17.29
N VAL A 12 -16.49 -14.40 17.44
CA VAL A 12 -16.00 -15.53 18.25
C VAL A 12 -16.33 -15.33 19.71
N ASN A 13 -16.16 -14.10 20.24
CA ASN A 13 -16.52 -13.77 21.61
C ASN A 13 -17.02 -12.32 21.72
N PRO A 14 -18.30 -12.05 21.33
CA PRO A 14 -18.83 -10.70 21.31
C PRO A 14 -18.77 -10.00 22.68
N SER A 15 -19.07 -10.73 23.77
CA SER A 15 -19.05 -10.14 25.12
C SER A 15 -17.66 -9.69 25.57
N LEU A 16 -16.61 -10.40 25.16
CA LEU A 16 -15.24 -9.96 25.42
C LEU A 16 -14.87 -8.74 24.56
N TRP A 17 -15.32 -8.71 23.29
CA TRP A 17 -15.10 -7.57 22.42
C TRP A 17 -15.75 -6.30 23.00
N ASP A 18 -17.02 -6.39 23.42
CA ASP A 18 -17.77 -5.26 24.00
C ASP A 18 -17.17 -4.82 25.35
N ALA A 19 -16.76 -5.78 26.19
CA ALA A 19 -16.10 -5.47 27.46
C ALA A 19 -14.76 -4.75 27.27
N LEU A 20 -13.99 -5.10 26.24
CA LEU A 20 -12.79 -4.37 25.86
C LEU A 20 -13.14 -2.97 25.33
N GLY A 21 -14.20 -2.84 24.52
CA GLY A 21 -14.68 -1.54 24.03
C GLY A 21 -14.95 -0.58 25.18
N ASP A 22 -15.72 -1.01 26.20
CA ASP A 22 -15.98 -0.21 27.40
C ASP A 22 -14.69 0.20 28.13
N VAL A 23 -13.70 -0.70 28.20
CA VAL A 23 -12.40 -0.39 28.82
C VAL A 23 -11.67 0.69 28.02
N PHE A 24 -11.61 0.58 26.68
CA PHE A 24 -10.90 1.52 25.81
C PHE A 24 -11.57 2.89 25.73
N GLU A 25 -12.90 2.99 25.85
CA GLU A 25 -13.62 4.27 25.96
C GLU A 25 -13.29 5.02 27.28
N ASN A 26 -12.91 4.28 28.33
CA ASN A 26 -12.67 4.82 29.68
C ASN A 26 -11.18 4.89 30.08
N ILE A 27 -10.25 4.45 29.24
CA ILE A 27 -8.80 4.64 29.47
C ILE A 27 -8.41 6.05 29.08
N SER A 28 -7.95 6.85 30.06
CA SER A 28 -7.58 8.26 29.88
C SER A 28 -6.28 8.48 29.11
N HIS A 29 -5.50 7.45 28.84
CA HIS A 29 -4.24 7.49 28.10
C HIS A 29 -4.39 6.68 26.83
N SER A 30 -4.03 7.28 25.69
CA SER A 30 -3.97 6.54 24.44
C SER A 30 -2.94 5.41 24.61
N THR A 31 -3.42 4.19 24.74
CA THR A 31 -2.54 3.04 24.59
C THR A 31 -2.11 3.01 23.14
N ASP A 32 -0.81 2.87 22.83
CA ASP A 32 -0.31 2.70 21.47
C ASP A 32 -0.83 1.43 20.78
N LEU A 33 -1.63 0.63 21.51
CA LEU A 33 -2.17 -0.65 21.10
C LEU A 33 -3.70 -0.59 21.13
N PRO A 34 -4.39 -0.46 19.97
CA PRO A 34 -5.84 -0.49 19.88
C PRO A 34 -6.48 -1.80 20.36
N GLN A 35 -7.76 -1.73 20.71
CA GLN A 35 -8.61 -2.82 21.16
C GLN A 35 -8.44 -4.13 20.40
N VAL A 36 -8.31 -4.08 19.07
CA VAL A 36 -8.23 -5.26 18.21
C VAL A 36 -7.03 -6.17 18.54
N TRP A 37 -5.87 -5.61 18.86
CA TRP A 37 -4.70 -6.42 19.23
C TRP A 37 -4.83 -7.04 20.61
N HIS A 38 -5.45 -6.34 21.56
CA HIS A 38 -5.77 -6.88 22.88
C HIS A 38 -6.78 -8.02 22.78
N TYR A 39 -7.83 -7.83 21.98
CA TYR A 39 -8.82 -8.87 21.72
C TYR A 39 -8.18 -10.12 21.10
N ALA A 40 -7.39 -9.95 20.05
CA ALA A 40 -6.72 -11.05 19.36
C ALA A 40 -5.76 -11.82 20.27
N ALA A 41 -5.01 -11.13 21.13
CA ALA A 41 -4.15 -11.78 22.12
C ALA A 41 -4.91 -12.57 23.16
N LEU A 42 -6.01 -12.02 23.70
CA LEU A 42 -6.84 -12.72 24.70
C LEU A 42 -7.54 -13.95 24.10
N ILE A 43 -8.11 -13.85 22.88
CA ILE A 43 -8.68 -15.01 22.19
C ILE A 43 -7.62 -16.09 21.96
N SER A 44 -6.39 -15.71 21.61
CA SER A 44 -5.28 -16.67 21.45
C SER A 44 -4.98 -17.45 22.72
N LEU A 45 -5.10 -16.80 23.88
CA LEU A 45 -4.85 -17.42 25.20
C LEU A 45 -6.02 -18.25 25.68
N ILE A 46 -7.26 -17.82 25.40
CA ILE A 46 -8.48 -18.45 25.92
C ILE A 46 -8.87 -19.67 25.07
N ASP A 47 -8.90 -19.51 23.76
CA ASP A 47 -9.46 -20.49 22.83
C ASP A 47 -8.39 -21.17 21.94
N GLY A 48 -7.16 -20.65 21.95
CA GLY A 48 -6.07 -21.19 21.14
C GLY A 48 -5.59 -22.56 21.64
N SER A 49 -5.32 -23.48 20.70
CA SER A 49 -4.66 -24.74 21.01
C SER A 49 -3.20 -24.51 21.46
N GLU A 50 -2.66 -25.45 22.24
CA GLU A 50 -1.26 -25.37 22.71
C GLU A 50 -0.28 -25.25 21.53
N SER A 51 -0.41 -26.10 20.50
CA SER A 51 0.43 -26.04 19.29
C SER A 51 0.33 -24.72 18.53
N MET A 52 -0.86 -24.09 18.52
CA MET A 52 -1.02 -22.77 17.92
C MET A 52 -0.31 -21.70 18.74
N ARG A 53 -0.52 -21.71 20.08
CA ARG A 53 0.16 -20.76 20.99
C ARG A 53 1.68 -20.87 20.90
N GLU A 54 2.25 -22.07 20.85
CA GLU A 54 3.68 -22.29 20.67
C GLU A 54 4.19 -21.62 19.37
N LYS A 55 3.49 -21.80 18.24
CA LYS A 55 3.83 -21.17 16.98
C LYS A 55 3.75 -19.65 17.06
N MET A 56 2.76 -19.10 17.74
CA MET A 56 2.61 -17.66 17.92
C MET A 56 3.68 -17.09 18.85
N MET A 57 3.96 -17.74 19.97
CA MET A 57 5.00 -17.32 20.93
C MET A 57 6.40 -17.33 20.33
N SER A 58 6.63 -18.08 19.25
CA SER A 58 7.90 -18.08 18.51
C SER A 58 8.06 -16.95 17.51
N LYS A 59 7.03 -16.12 17.30
CA LYS A 59 7.10 -14.99 16.37
C LYS A 59 7.95 -13.85 16.92
N TRP A 60 8.48 -13.06 16.00
CA TRP A 60 9.29 -11.92 16.36
C TRP A 60 8.49 -10.84 17.09
N VAL A 61 9.09 -10.32 18.15
CA VAL A 61 8.65 -9.11 18.87
C VAL A 61 9.89 -8.28 19.21
N PRO A 62 9.77 -6.97 19.48
CA PRO A 62 10.89 -6.15 19.92
C PRO A 62 11.45 -6.64 21.26
N ASP A 63 12.77 -6.52 21.45
CA ASP A 63 13.46 -6.90 22.70
C ASP A 63 12.92 -6.12 23.90
N SER A 64 12.62 -4.83 23.72
CA SER A 64 11.97 -4.01 24.73
C SER A 64 10.48 -4.05 24.55
N LYS A 65 9.75 -4.57 25.52
CA LYS A 65 8.28 -4.55 25.55
C LYS A 65 7.72 -3.15 25.84
N GLY A 66 8.56 -2.15 26.16
CA GLY A 66 8.13 -0.80 26.50
C GLY A 66 7.02 -0.82 27.58
N ASP A 67 5.98 -0.03 27.35
CA ASP A 67 4.82 0.06 28.26
C ASP A 67 3.77 -1.06 28.05
N ALA A 68 4.03 -2.01 27.12
CA ALA A 68 3.05 -3.05 26.76
C ALA A 68 2.65 -3.90 27.96
N LEU A 69 3.59 -4.24 28.87
CA LEU A 69 3.29 -5.02 30.05
C LEU A 69 2.35 -4.27 31.00
N GLN A 70 2.61 -3.00 31.27
CA GLN A 70 1.80 -2.16 32.14
C GLN A 70 0.40 -1.92 31.55
N ASN A 71 0.33 -1.65 30.25
CA ASN A 71 -0.92 -1.48 29.52
C ASN A 71 -1.75 -2.77 29.53
N CYS A 72 -1.15 -3.93 29.29
CA CYS A 72 -1.82 -5.21 29.33
C CYS A 72 -2.33 -5.55 30.74
N LEU A 73 -1.56 -5.24 31.79
CA LEU A 73 -1.98 -5.42 33.18
C LEU A 73 -3.21 -4.56 33.50
N GLU A 74 -3.22 -3.30 33.08
CA GLU A 74 -4.36 -2.40 33.27
C GLU A 74 -5.59 -2.90 32.51
N VAL A 75 -5.46 -3.24 31.22
CA VAL A 75 -6.55 -3.75 30.41
C VAL A 75 -7.10 -5.05 30.98
N LEU A 76 -6.24 -6.02 31.36
CA LEU A 76 -6.67 -7.30 31.93
C LEU A 76 -7.42 -7.10 33.26
N THR A 77 -6.94 -6.20 34.12
CA THR A 77 -7.58 -5.89 35.41
C THR A 77 -8.96 -5.29 35.19
N ARG A 78 -9.10 -4.31 34.31
CA ARG A 78 -10.38 -3.63 34.04
C ARG A 78 -11.39 -4.55 33.34
N VAL A 79 -10.95 -5.28 32.28
CA VAL A 79 -11.85 -6.17 31.55
C VAL A 79 -12.37 -7.29 32.39
N SER A 80 -11.56 -7.84 33.29
CA SER A 80 -11.99 -8.91 34.25
C SER A 80 -13.08 -8.47 35.22
N GLN A 81 -13.27 -7.17 35.42
CA GLN A 81 -14.31 -6.60 36.27
C GLN A 81 -15.58 -6.22 35.48
N SER A 82 -15.60 -6.39 34.17
CA SER A 82 -16.75 -6.02 33.34
C SER A 82 -17.98 -6.87 33.68
N HIS A 83 -19.13 -6.21 33.78
CA HIS A 83 -20.42 -6.86 33.99
C HIS A 83 -20.95 -7.58 32.73
N LEU A 84 -20.36 -7.29 31.57
CA LEU A 84 -20.69 -7.92 30.27
C LEU A 84 -20.19 -9.37 30.20
N LEU A 85 -19.23 -9.75 31.03
CA LEU A 85 -18.61 -11.07 31.00
C LEU A 85 -19.34 -12.08 31.92
N SER A 86 -19.44 -13.34 31.47
CA SER A 86 -19.85 -14.46 32.27
C SER A 86 -18.81 -14.80 33.35
N ASP A 87 -19.25 -15.52 34.41
CA ASP A 87 -18.33 -15.98 35.45
C ASP A 87 -17.26 -16.94 34.92
N ASP A 88 -17.58 -17.78 33.92
CA ASP A 88 -16.61 -18.65 33.24
C ASP A 88 -15.55 -17.83 32.52
N MET A 89 -15.94 -16.76 31.84
CA MET A 89 -14.98 -15.87 31.16
C MET A 89 -14.08 -15.14 32.14
N ARG A 90 -14.64 -14.63 33.25
CA ARG A 90 -13.85 -14.01 34.32
C ARG A 90 -12.84 -14.99 34.94
N ASP A 91 -13.24 -16.24 35.15
CA ASP A 91 -12.35 -17.29 35.65
C ASP A 91 -11.21 -17.58 34.67
N LYS A 92 -11.52 -17.67 33.38
CA LYS A 92 -10.48 -17.83 32.33
C LYS A 92 -9.49 -16.67 32.32
N LEU A 93 -9.98 -15.41 32.32
CA LEU A 93 -9.15 -14.21 32.35
C LEU A 93 -8.25 -14.14 33.59
N SER A 94 -8.75 -14.57 34.75
CA SER A 94 -8.01 -14.57 36.02
C SER A 94 -6.78 -15.51 36.01
N LYS A 95 -6.75 -16.47 35.09
CA LYS A 95 -5.66 -17.45 34.95
C LYS A 95 -4.61 -17.03 33.92
N ILE A 96 -4.85 -15.92 33.21
CA ILE A 96 -3.93 -15.43 32.18
C ILE A 96 -2.66 -14.88 32.83
N ASN A 97 -1.51 -15.34 32.36
CA ASN A 97 -0.23 -14.73 32.65
C ASN A 97 -0.10 -13.41 31.88
N VAL A 98 0.16 -12.31 32.59
CA VAL A 98 0.23 -10.98 31.97
C VAL A 98 1.45 -10.82 31.05
N ASP A 99 2.56 -11.52 31.29
CA ASP A 99 3.74 -11.50 30.41
C ASP A 99 3.44 -12.20 29.08
N ASP A 100 2.72 -13.33 29.09
CA ASP A 100 2.28 -14.02 27.89
C ASP A 100 1.26 -13.18 27.12
N TYR A 101 0.36 -12.50 27.83
CA TYR A 101 -0.60 -11.59 27.23
C TYR A 101 0.08 -10.40 26.55
N ALA A 102 1.00 -9.74 27.22
CA ALA A 102 1.79 -8.64 26.65
C ALA A 102 2.61 -9.11 25.46
N HIS A 103 3.24 -10.29 25.55
CA HIS A 103 3.99 -10.86 24.43
C HIS A 103 3.09 -11.11 23.22
N LEU A 104 1.93 -11.78 23.40
CA LEU A 104 1.02 -12.05 22.29
C LEU A 104 0.39 -10.79 21.71
N THR A 105 0.14 -9.75 22.51
CA THR A 105 -0.33 -8.45 22.00
C THR A 105 0.70 -7.85 21.03
N LEU A 106 2.00 -7.92 21.35
CA LEU A 106 3.07 -7.51 20.47
C LEU A 106 3.23 -8.43 19.26
N VAL A 107 3.06 -9.76 19.44
CA VAL A 107 3.06 -10.69 18.31
C VAL A 107 1.97 -10.30 17.29
N TRP A 108 0.75 -10.03 17.73
CA TRP A 108 -0.33 -9.59 16.87
C TRP A 108 -0.02 -8.24 16.19
N ARG A 109 0.52 -7.28 16.95
CA ARG A 109 0.90 -5.97 16.39
C ARG A 109 1.88 -6.08 15.23
N PHE A 110 2.93 -6.90 15.37
CA PHE A 110 4.04 -6.90 14.42
C PHE A 110 3.98 -8.00 13.35
N ASN A 111 3.12 -9.02 13.52
CA ASN A 111 3.11 -10.18 12.62
C ASN A 111 1.72 -10.47 12.01
N SER A 112 0.68 -9.70 12.35
CA SER A 112 -0.65 -9.93 11.80
C SER A 112 -0.89 -9.22 10.47
N PHE A 113 -1.91 -9.68 9.78
CA PHE A 113 -2.48 -9.06 8.59
C PHE A 113 -3.92 -8.66 8.88
N GLY A 114 -4.38 -7.57 8.25
CA GLY A 114 -5.80 -7.21 8.29
C GLY A 114 -6.64 -8.33 7.64
N HIS A 115 -7.84 -8.56 8.17
CA HIS A 115 -8.80 -9.47 7.58
C HIS A 115 -9.42 -8.84 6.31
N HIS A 116 -9.70 -9.64 5.26
CA HIS A 116 -10.08 -9.07 3.96
C HIS A 116 -11.53 -8.52 3.93
N THR A 117 -12.42 -9.00 4.79
CA THR A 117 -13.83 -8.59 4.85
C THR A 117 -14.21 -7.82 6.11
N ASP A 118 -13.43 -7.90 7.18
CA ASP A 118 -13.72 -7.24 8.46
C ASP A 118 -12.53 -6.36 8.90
N SER A 119 -12.71 -5.05 8.84
CA SER A 119 -11.68 -4.07 9.24
C SER A 119 -11.31 -4.12 10.73
N ASN A 120 -12.13 -4.75 11.57
CA ASN A 120 -11.89 -4.93 13.01
C ASN A 120 -11.31 -6.31 13.34
N ALA A 121 -10.96 -7.11 12.34
CA ALA A 121 -10.39 -8.42 12.53
C ALA A 121 -8.98 -8.52 11.95
N LEU A 122 -8.20 -9.46 12.49
CA LEU A 122 -6.82 -9.73 12.09
C LEU A 122 -6.63 -11.21 11.78
N CYS A 123 -5.76 -11.50 10.82
CA CYS A 123 -5.31 -12.84 10.51
C CYS A 123 -3.85 -13.04 10.92
N MET A 124 -3.55 -14.18 11.52
CA MET A 124 -2.18 -14.62 11.79
C MET A 124 -1.85 -15.81 10.89
N TYR A 125 -0.73 -15.74 10.17
CA TYR A 125 -0.24 -16.83 9.35
C TYR A 125 1.05 -17.42 9.94
N ASN A 126 1.30 -18.70 9.71
CA ASN A 126 2.46 -19.34 10.31
C ASN A 126 3.77 -18.97 9.58
N ILE A 127 3.79 -19.10 8.26
CA ILE A 127 5.00 -18.87 7.45
C ILE A 127 5.04 -17.42 6.95
N THR A 128 3.92 -16.93 6.42
CA THR A 128 3.83 -15.60 5.78
C THR A 128 4.20 -14.47 6.75
N SER A 129 3.82 -14.58 8.02
CA SER A 129 4.17 -13.60 9.05
C SER A 129 5.68 -13.45 9.30
N MET A 130 6.51 -14.37 8.78
CA MET A 130 7.96 -14.33 8.94
C MET A 130 8.68 -13.64 7.76
N MET A 131 7.95 -13.21 6.73
CA MET A 131 8.55 -12.59 5.54
C MET A 131 9.01 -11.17 5.87
N ALA A 132 10.24 -10.84 5.47
CA ALA A 132 10.79 -9.51 5.66
C ALA A 132 10.18 -8.48 4.69
N HIS A 133 10.22 -7.21 5.10
CA HIS A 133 9.81 -6.10 4.25
C HIS A 133 10.87 -5.74 3.21
N SER A 134 10.41 -5.42 2.00
CA SER A 134 11.18 -4.68 1.00
C SER A 134 10.27 -3.70 0.24
N CYS A 135 10.73 -2.46 0.03
CA CYS A 135 10.01 -1.50 -0.84
C CYS A 135 10.03 -1.89 -2.33
N GLY A 136 10.91 -2.83 -2.72
CA GLY A 136 10.94 -3.51 -4.02
C GLY A 136 10.76 -5.00 -3.82
N ALA A 137 9.71 -5.41 -3.09
CA ALA A 137 9.48 -6.79 -2.67
C ALA A 137 9.53 -7.79 -3.85
N SER A 138 10.10 -8.96 -3.62
CA SER A 138 10.14 -10.04 -4.60
C SER A 138 8.80 -10.76 -4.75
N GLY A 139 7.96 -10.70 -3.70
CA GLY A 139 6.61 -11.24 -3.68
C GLY A 139 5.53 -10.18 -3.72
N VAL A 140 4.38 -10.57 -4.23
CA VAL A 140 3.10 -9.85 -4.16
C VAL A 140 2.06 -10.81 -3.64
N TRP A 141 1.08 -10.31 -2.90
CA TRP A 141 0.09 -11.17 -2.29
C TRP A 141 -1.33 -10.62 -2.44
N HIS A 142 -2.30 -11.52 -2.33
CA HIS A 142 -3.72 -11.22 -2.25
C HIS A 142 -4.41 -12.28 -1.39
N PHE A 143 -5.62 -12.00 -0.96
CA PHE A 143 -6.46 -13.01 -0.30
C PHE A 143 -7.10 -13.94 -1.33
N GLY A 144 -7.08 -15.23 -1.06
CA GLY A 144 -7.86 -16.24 -1.77
C GLY A 144 -9.16 -16.55 -1.05
N SER A 145 -9.79 -17.69 -1.38
CA SER A 145 -10.98 -18.16 -0.70
C SER A 145 -10.67 -18.50 0.78
N GLY A 146 -11.61 -18.18 1.70
CA GLY A 146 -11.51 -18.47 3.13
C GLY A 146 -10.27 -17.83 3.75
N ASP A 147 -10.02 -16.56 3.46
CA ASP A 147 -8.89 -15.76 3.98
C ASP A 147 -7.51 -16.37 3.76
N SER A 148 -7.40 -17.33 2.83
CA SER A 148 -6.10 -17.90 2.49
C SER A 148 -5.17 -16.84 1.89
N PHE A 149 -3.93 -16.82 2.34
CA PHE A 149 -2.90 -15.93 1.82
C PHE A 149 -2.29 -16.51 0.54
N CYS A 150 -2.48 -15.84 -0.57
CA CYS A 150 -1.92 -16.21 -1.87
C CYS A 150 -0.69 -15.37 -2.15
N LEU A 151 0.50 -15.96 -2.06
CA LEU A 151 1.77 -15.32 -2.40
C LEU A 151 2.19 -15.72 -3.81
N ARG A 152 2.62 -14.74 -4.60
CA ARG A 152 3.16 -14.96 -5.95
C ARG A 152 4.49 -14.23 -6.11
N ALA A 153 5.41 -14.83 -6.87
CA ALA A 153 6.65 -14.18 -7.25
C ALA A 153 6.35 -13.08 -8.29
N ARG A 154 6.78 -11.86 -8.00
CA ARG A 154 6.69 -10.70 -8.91
C ARG A 154 7.90 -10.57 -9.81
N VAL A 155 9.01 -11.17 -9.42
CA VAL A 155 10.26 -11.24 -10.15
C VAL A 155 10.75 -12.70 -10.23
N ALA A 156 11.68 -12.99 -11.13
CA ALA A 156 12.33 -14.30 -11.16
C ALA A 156 13.15 -14.52 -9.88
N LEU A 157 12.96 -15.68 -9.24
CA LEU A 157 13.63 -16.07 -8.00
C LEU A 157 14.49 -17.31 -8.28
N ARG A 158 15.64 -17.38 -7.63
CA ARG A 158 16.55 -18.53 -7.61
C ARG A 158 16.49 -19.21 -6.23
N PRO A 159 16.85 -20.49 -6.13
CA PRO A 159 17.03 -21.11 -4.83
C PRO A 159 18.04 -20.33 -3.97
N GLY A 160 17.63 -19.94 -2.76
CA GLY A 160 18.42 -19.12 -1.84
C GLY A 160 18.08 -17.63 -1.86
N ASP A 161 17.32 -17.14 -2.84
CA ASP A 161 16.85 -15.77 -2.84
C ASP A 161 15.81 -15.56 -1.71
N GLU A 162 15.90 -14.44 -1.02
CA GLU A 162 14.95 -14.07 0.02
C GLU A 162 13.59 -13.69 -0.57
N ILE A 163 12.53 -14.26 -0.03
CA ILE A 163 11.16 -13.90 -0.38
C ILE A 163 10.72 -12.77 0.55
N THR A 164 10.50 -11.61 -0.02
CA THR A 164 10.06 -10.41 0.69
C THR A 164 8.68 -9.97 0.25
N ILE A 165 7.95 -9.30 1.15
CA ILE A 165 6.67 -8.65 0.86
C ILE A 165 6.77 -7.16 1.22
N SER A 166 5.80 -6.34 0.78
CA SER A 166 5.69 -4.98 1.27
C SER A 166 4.79 -4.92 2.50
N TYR A 167 5.25 -4.24 3.56
CA TYR A 167 4.40 -3.85 4.70
C TYR A 167 3.69 -2.51 4.43
N LEU A 168 4.19 -1.74 3.45
CA LEU A 168 3.64 -0.47 3.05
C LEU A 168 2.56 -0.66 1.98
N SER A 169 1.57 0.23 1.98
CA SER A 169 0.60 0.34 0.89
C SER A 169 1.28 0.74 -0.42
N ASP A 170 0.62 0.51 -1.55
CA ASP A 170 1.09 1.00 -2.85
C ASP A 170 1.27 2.52 -2.83
N GLU A 171 0.33 3.27 -2.21
CA GLU A 171 0.43 4.72 -2.08
C GLU A 171 1.72 5.16 -1.37
N ASP A 172 2.10 4.50 -0.29
CA ASP A 172 3.33 4.82 0.45
C ASP A 172 4.60 4.36 -0.30
N LEU A 173 4.51 3.24 -1.03
CA LEU A 173 5.63 2.74 -1.85
C LEU A 173 6.02 3.69 -2.97
N PHE A 174 5.09 4.52 -3.46
CA PHE A 174 5.36 5.47 -4.53
C PHE A 174 5.96 6.80 -4.04
N LYS A 175 6.02 7.02 -2.73
CA LYS A 175 6.64 8.20 -2.12
C LYS A 175 8.16 8.09 -2.00
N SER A 176 8.80 9.17 -1.56
CA SER A 176 10.27 9.23 -1.40
C SER A 176 10.81 8.23 -0.36
N VAL A 177 12.10 7.97 -0.41
CA VAL A 177 12.81 7.12 0.58
C VAL A 177 12.57 7.64 2.00
N LEU A 178 12.57 8.97 2.20
CA LEU A 178 12.37 9.56 3.51
C LEU A 178 11.00 9.21 4.10
N VAL A 179 9.94 9.34 3.29
CA VAL A 179 8.58 8.97 3.70
C VAL A 179 8.46 7.47 3.96
N ARG A 180 9.03 6.63 3.08
CA ARG A 180 8.99 5.18 3.27
C ARG A 180 9.71 4.74 4.55
N ARG A 181 10.90 5.30 4.85
CA ARG A 181 11.62 5.04 6.11
C ARG A 181 10.82 5.49 7.32
N GLN A 182 10.23 6.69 7.29
CA GLN A 182 9.36 7.16 8.37
C GLN A 182 8.18 6.19 8.62
N LYS A 183 7.57 5.67 7.57
CA LYS A 183 6.48 4.67 7.69
C LYS A 183 6.96 3.35 8.29
N THR A 184 8.13 2.86 7.91
CA THR A 184 8.67 1.60 8.47
C THR A 184 9.09 1.71 9.94
N GLN A 185 9.24 2.92 10.50
CA GLN A 185 9.41 3.11 11.95
C GLN A 185 8.25 2.55 12.77
N GLY A 186 7.05 2.45 12.20
CA GLY A 186 5.90 1.77 12.83
C GLY A 186 6.17 0.30 13.16
N TRP A 187 7.12 -0.33 12.45
CA TRP A 187 7.63 -1.69 12.70
C TRP A 187 9.02 -1.69 13.36
N LEU A 188 9.48 -0.54 13.87
CA LEU A 188 10.72 -0.35 14.63
C LEU A 188 11.99 -0.71 13.84
N PHE A 189 12.02 -0.51 12.52
CA PHE A 189 13.22 -0.70 11.72
C PHE A 189 13.39 0.36 10.63
N ASP A 190 14.64 0.58 10.23
CA ASP A 190 15.01 1.33 9.04
C ASP A 190 15.15 0.39 7.85
N CYS A 191 14.36 0.63 6.80
CA CYS A 191 14.41 -0.22 5.62
C CYS A 191 15.74 -0.08 4.88
N ALA A 192 16.47 -1.20 4.75
CA ALA A 192 17.75 -1.32 4.06
C ALA A 192 17.63 -2.03 2.69
N CYS A 193 16.45 -2.09 2.08
CA CYS A 193 16.29 -2.67 0.76
C CYS A 193 17.03 -1.85 -0.32
N THR A 194 17.27 -2.45 -1.49
CA THR A 194 17.99 -1.83 -2.61
C THR A 194 17.43 -0.47 -3.03
N ARG A 195 16.09 -0.26 -2.94
CA ARG A 195 15.48 1.05 -3.22
C ARG A 195 15.80 2.09 -2.16
N CYS A 196 15.86 1.70 -0.89
CA CYS A 196 16.10 2.63 0.22
C CYS A 196 17.58 2.94 0.43
N THR A 197 18.48 2.05 0.01
CA THR A 197 19.93 2.25 0.06
C THR A 197 20.51 2.84 -1.23
N SER A 198 19.68 3.04 -2.26
CA SER A 198 20.11 3.72 -3.48
C SER A 198 20.51 5.16 -3.18
N THR A 199 21.63 5.59 -3.77
CA THR A 199 22.08 6.98 -3.74
C THR A 199 21.20 7.91 -4.56
N THR A 200 20.29 7.35 -5.39
CA THR A 200 19.40 8.10 -6.26
C THR A 200 17.95 7.82 -5.88
N ASP A 201 17.21 8.84 -5.51
CA ASP A 201 15.76 8.77 -5.30
C ASP A 201 15.04 9.57 -6.40
N PHE A 202 14.67 8.90 -7.49
CA PHE A 202 14.00 9.54 -8.63
C PHE A 202 12.65 10.17 -8.25
N SER A 203 12.03 9.74 -7.16
CA SER A 203 10.80 10.35 -6.66
C SER A 203 11.00 11.70 -5.99
N ARG A 204 12.27 12.10 -5.76
CA ARG A 204 12.66 13.35 -5.11
C ARG A 204 13.36 14.28 -6.12
N SER A 205 12.60 14.65 -7.14
CA SER A 205 13.07 15.38 -8.32
C SER A 205 12.54 16.82 -8.30
N PHE A 206 13.43 17.79 -8.16
CA PHE A 206 13.13 19.23 -8.10
C PHE A 206 13.32 19.89 -9.46
N ARG A 207 12.58 20.96 -9.72
CA ARG A 207 12.75 21.76 -10.95
C ARG A 207 14.08 22.49 -10.94
N CYS A 208 14.79 22.48 -12.05
CA CYS A 208 16.02 23.26 -12.18
C CYS A 208 15.70 24.76 -12.22
N PRO A 209 16.28 25.58 -11.35
CA PRO A 209 15.99 27.04 -11.32
C PRO A 209 16.67 27.78 -12.48
N VAL A 210 17.62 27.14 -13.19
CA VAL A 210 18.41 27.77 -14.25
C VAL A 210 17.75 27.56 -15.61
N CYS A 211 17.50 26.32 -16.03
CA CYS A 211 16.90 26.06 -17.35
C CYS A 211 15.37 25.87 -17.29
N VAL A 212 14.78 25.74 -16.12
CA VAL A 212 13.33 25.57 -15.85
C VAL A 212 12.72 24.29 -16.43
N THR A 213 13.32 23.72 -17.46
CA THR A 213 12.85 22.52 -18.16
C THR A 213 13.44 21.23 -17.61
N GLY A 214 14.65 21.29 -17.05
CA GLY A 214 15.32 20.13 -16.46
C GLY A 214 15.00 19.93 -15.01
N SER A 215 15.44 18.80 -14.47
CA SER A 215 15.24 18.41 -13.10
C SER A 215 16.55 18.06 -12.38
N VAL A 216 16.54 18.28 -11.06
CA VAL A 216 17.62 17.94 -10.16
C VAL A 216 17.12 16.92 -9.16
N ILE A 217 17.78 15.76 -9.11
CA ILE A 217 17.44 14.71 -8.14
C ILE A 217 18.20 14.99 -6.85
N VAL A 218 17.48 14.91 -5.72
CA VAL A 218 18.05 15.07 -4.38
C VAL A 218 18.05 13.71 -3.67
N SER A 219 19.24 13.27 -3.26
CA SER A 219 19.42 11.98 -2.58
C SER A 219 18.73 11.94 -1.19
N PRO A 220 18.56 10.74 -0.60
CA PRO A 220 18.08 10.62 0.78
C PRO A 220 18.94 11.35 1.80
N GLU A 221 20.23 11.53 1.54
CA GLU A 221 21.19 12.26 2.37
C GLU A 221 21.22 13.77 2.07
N ASN A 222 20.20 14.28 1.34
CA ASN A 222 20.06 15.69 0.95
C ASN A 222 21.19 16.22 0.07
N GLN A 223 21.78 15.37 -0.77
CA GLN A 223 22.77 15.79 -1.76
C GLN A 223 22.10 15.93 -3.12
N ALA A 224 22.31 17.09 -3.75
CA ALA A 224 21.77 17.36 -5.07
C ALA A 224 22.74 16.88 -6.17
N GLY A 225 22.25 16.12 -7.13
CA GLY A 225 22.93 15.86 -8.37
C GLY A 225 22.96 17.08 -9.32
N PRO A 226 23.60 16.97 -10.49
CA PRO A 226 23.48 17.99 -11.52
C PRO A 226 22.07 17.94 -12.16
N CYS A 227 21.66 19.07 -12.75
CA CYS A 227 20.47 19.09 -13.59
C CYS A 227 20.64 18.14 -14.79
N ASP A 228 19.62 17.34 -15.08
CA ASP A 228 19.61 16.36 -16.18
C ASP A 228 19.65 17.00 -17.57
N THR A 229 19.32 18.28 -17.70
CA THR A 229 19.24 19.00 -18.97
C THR A 229 20.42 19.98 -19.18
N CYS A 230 20.67 20.86 -18.20
CA CYS A 230 21.73 21.88 -18.36
C CYS A 230 23.00 21.59 -17.57
N ILE A 231 23.08 20.47 -16.87
CA ILE A 231 24.23 19.99 -16.09
C ILE A 231 24.64 20.95 -14.94
N THR A 232 23.90 22.00 -14.70
CA THR A 232 24.18 22.95 -13.60
C THR A 232 23.93 22.29 -12.25
N HIS A 233 24.82 22.54 -11.30
CA HIS A 233 24.63 22.17 -9.89
C HIS A 233 23.88 23.28 -9.14
N LEU A 234 23.02 22.90 -8.18
CA LEU A 234 22.35 23.85 -7.29
C LEU A 234 23.37 24.52 -6.37
N SER A 235 23.17 25.81 -6.10
CA SER A 235 23.88 26.46 -4.99
C SER A 235 23.39 25.89 -3.65
N PRO A 236 24.21 25.93 -2.57
CA PRO A 236 23.79 25.49 -1.25
C PRO A 236 22.52 26.19 -0.74
N GLU A 237 22.35 27.48 -1.07
CA GLU A 237 21.17 28.26 -0.67
C GLU A 237 19.89 27.76 -1.36
N VAL A 238 19.95 27.47 -2.65
CA VAL A 238 18.80 26.93 -3.42
C VAL A 238 18.45 25.54 -2.93
N LEU A 239 19.45 24.70 -2.67
CA LEU A 239 19.22 23.38 -2.13
C LEU A 239 18.56 23.46 -0.75
N LEU A 240 19.05 24.31 0.14
CA LEU A 240 18.46 24.52 1.47
C LEU A 240 17.00 24.96 1.36
N ASN A 241 16.69 25.90 0.50
CA ASN A 241 15.32 26.35 0.25
C ASN A 241 14.41 25.18 -0.22
N TYR A 242 14.89 24.30 -1.09
CA TYR A 242 14.14 23.12 -1.53
C TYR A 242 13.85 22.16 -0.37
N LEU A 243 14.85 21.94 0.49
CA LEU A 243 14.74 21.06 1.66
C LEU A 243 13.80 21.63 2.73
N GLU A 244 13.71 22.96 2.87
CA GLU A 244 12.79 23.62 3.79
C GLU A 244 11.34 23.64 3.27
N LEU A 245 11.15 23.77 1.96
CA LEU A 245 9.83 23.83 1.35
C LEU A 245 9.18 22.44 1.18
N GLU A 246 9.95 21.39 0.92
CA GLU A 246 9.40 20.05 0.70
C GLU A 246 8.49 19.58 1.87
N PRO A 247 8.89 19.65 3.16
CA PRO A 247 8.02 19.27 4.28
C PRO A 247 6.72 20.08 4.35
N LEU A 248 6.75 21.37 4.02
CA LEU A 248 5.55 22.21 4.03
C LEU A 248 4.51 21.73 3.00
N TYR A 249 4.98 21.26 1.83
CA TYR A 249 4.09 20.64 0.84
C TYR A 249 3.61 19.26 1.27
N VAL A 250 4.41 18.47 2.01
CA VAL A 250 3.96 17.21 2.60
C VAL A 250 2.76 17.45 3.52
N ASP A 251 2.87 18.42 4.44
CA ASP A 251 1.80 18.76 5.37
C ASP A 251 0.58 19.32 4.64
N ARG A 252 0.79 20.18 3.64
CA ARG A 252 -0.28 20.75 2.83
C ARG A 252 -1.06 19.68 2.06
N VAL A 253 -0.37 18.72 1.43
CA VAL A 253 -0.99 17.59 0.72
C VAL A 253 -1.72 16.64 1.67
N ALA A 254 -1.24 16.49 2.90
CA ALA A 254 -1.92 15.70 3.92
C ALA A 254 -3.21 16.37 4.44
N ALA A 255 -3.26 17.68 4.45
CA ALA A 255 -4.39 18.48 4.95
C ALA A 255 -5.44 18.81 3.87
N ILE A 256 -5.13 18.62 2.58
CA ILE A 256 -6.01 19.00 1.47
C ILE A 256 -7.26 18.12 1.44
N ASP A 257 -8.43 18.73 1.21
CA ASP A 257 -9.64 17.96 0.91
C ASP A 257 -9.54 17.39 -0.52
N ARG A 258 -9.45 16.09 -0.60
CA ARG A 258 -9.36 15.36 -1.89
C ARG A 258 -10.57 15.54 -2.79
N ALA A 259 -11.72 15.94 -2.24
CA ALA A 259 -12.93 16.24 -3.00
C ALA A 259 -12.93 17.64 -3.61
N ASP A 260 -12.11 18.56 -3.09
CA ASP A 260 -11.98 19.92 -3.63
C ASP A 260 -10.93 19.97 -4.75
N SER A 261 -11.40 19.72 -5.97
CA SER A 261 -10.53 19.70 -7.16
C SER A 261 -9.93 21.10 -7.50
N GLU A 262 -10.55 22.18 -7.08
CA GLU A 262 -10.03 23.53 -7.35
C GLU A 262 -8.84 23.82 -6.44
N ASP A 263 -8.93 23.49 -5.15
CA ASP A 263 -7.81 23.60 -4.21
C ASP A 263 -6.65 22.68 -4.61
N VAL A 264 -6.93 21.40 -4.94
CA VAL A 264 -5.91 20.47 -5.44
C VAL A 264 -5.19 21.02 -6.67
N LEU A 265 -5.93 21.59 -7.63
CA LEU A 265 -5.35 22.21 -8.83
C LEU A 265 -4.51 23.43 -8.51
N ALA A 266 -4.93 24.27 -7.56
CA ALA A 266 -4.17 25.42 -7.12
C ALA A 266 -2.84 24.99 -6.47
N VAL A 267 -2.88 24.02 -5.56
CA VAL A 267 -1.68 23.46 -4.92
C VAL A 267 -0.75 22.81 -5.94
N LEU A 268 -1.28 22.08 -6.94
CA LEU A 268 -0.47 21.48 -8.00
C LEU A 268 0.26 22.53 -8.83
N LYS A 269 -0.42 23.63 -9.23
CA LYS A 269 0.20 24.73 -9.98
C LYS A 269 1.36 25.39 -9.21
N GLU A 270 1.19 25.56 -7.91
CA GLU A 270 2.26 26.10 -7.06
C GLU A 270 3.41 25.09 -6.90
N ALA A 271 3.08 23.81 -6.64
CA ALA A 271 4.06 22.74 -6.50
C ALA A 271 4.96 22.59 -7.75
N LEU A 272 4.39 22.73 -8.95
CA LEU A 272 5.13 22.67 -10.21
C LEU A 272 6.15 23.80 -10.41
N ASN A 273 6.14 24.88 -9.60
CA ASN A 273 7.21 25.88 -9.60
C ASN A 273 8.47 25.36 -8.88
N LEU A 274 8.32 24.45 -7.94
CA LEU A 274 9.40 23.91 -7.11
C LEU A 274 9.80 22.50 -7.53
N PHE A 275 8.83 21.63 -7.77
CA PHE A 275 9.01 20.23 -8.07
C PHE A 275 8.91 19.97 -9.58
N SER A 276 9.65 18.98 -10.07
CA SER A 276 9.45 18.48 -11.43
C SER A 276 8.25 17.53 -11.50
N ASP A 277 7.80 17.21 -12.71
CA ASP A 277 6.71 16.26 -12.96
C ASP A 277 7.01 14.84 -12.42
N SER A 278 8.29 14.54 -12.12
CA SER A 278 8.73 13.28 -11.53
C SER A 278 8.81 13.31 -10.00
N HIS A 279 8.33 14.36 -9.33
CA HIS A 279 8.30 14.42 -7.86
C HIS A 279 7.08 13.71 -7.30
N TRP A 280 7.25 12.95 -6.21
CA TRP A 280 6.15 12.19 -5.61
C TRP A 280 4.97 13.06 -5.14
N ILE A 281 5.22 14.31 -4.69
CA ILE A 281 4.15 15.26 -4.33
C ILE A 281 3.29 15.60 -5.54
N VAL A 282 3.91 15.86 -6.70
CA VAL A 282 3.20 16.11 -7.96
C VAL A 282 2.36 14.89 -8.35
N TYR A 283 2.95 13.69 -8.28
CA TYR A 283 2.23 12.44 -8.54
C TYR A 283 0.99 12.28 -7.66
N VAL A 284 1.07 12.58 -6.36
CA VAL A 284 -0.07 12.48 -5.44
C VAL A 284 -1.16 13.48 -5.80
N LEU A 285 -0.81 14.73 -6.07
CA LEU A 285 -1.76 15.77 -6.49
C LEU A 285 -2.43 15.43 -7.83
N GLU A 286 -1.67 14.95 -8.82
CA GLU A 286 -2.21 14.47 -10.10
C GLU A 286 -3.12 13.25 -9.91
N SER A 287 -2.83 12.39 -8.92
CA SER A 287 -3.70 11.26 -8.58
C SER A 287 -5.05 11.73 -8.05
N MET A 288 -5.07 12.71 -7.15
CA MET A 288 -6.29 13.31 -6.62
C MET A 288 -7.13 13.95 -7.76
N LEU A 289 -6.49 14.73 -8.64
CA LEU A 289 -7.19 15.34 -9.77
C LEU A 289 -7.72 14.32 -10.77
N SER A 290 -6.99 13.25 -11.05
CA SER A 290 -7.46 12.22 -11.98
C SER A 290 -8.68 11.47 -11.44
N GLU A 291 -8.75 11.26 -10.11
CA GLU A 291 -9.93 10.67 -9.46
C GLU A 291 -11.14 11.60 -9.54
N SER A 292 -10.98 12.91 -9.33
CA SER A 292 -12.08 13.88 -9.47
C SER A 292 -12.66 13.94 -10.89
N LEU A 293 -11.84 13.58 -11.90
CA LEU A 293 -12.25 13.51 -13.30
C LEU A 293 -12.70 12.10 -13.74
N LYS A 294 -12.85 11.14 -12.82
CA LYS A 294 -13.21 9.77 -13.14
C LYS A 294 -14.56 9.71 -13.88
N GLY A 295 -14.60 8.93 -14.98
CA GLY A 295 -15.77 8.85 -15.84
C GLY A 295 -16.01 10.07 -16.75
N SER A 296 -15.20 11.12 -16.64
CA SER A 296 -15.28 12.30 -17.50
C SER A 296 -14.58 12.07 -18.84
N THR A 297 -15.12 12.67 -19.91
CA THR A 297 -14.50 12.75 -21.24
C THR A 297 -13.53 13.92 -21.39
N ASN A 298 -13.23 14.65 -20.31
CA ASN A 298 -12.33 15.78 -20.33
C ASN A 298 -10.91 15.33 -20.78
N PRO A 299 -10.32 15.92 -21.85
CA PRO A 299 -8.99 15.55 -22.33
C PRO A 299 -7.90 15.69 -21.28
N ALA A 300 -8.03 16.61 -20.30
CA ALA A 300 -7.06 16.76 -19.23
C ALA A 300 -6.89 15.46 -18.40
N ARG A 301 -7.92 14.60 -18.36
CA ARG A 301 -7.84 13.32 -17.63
C ARG A 301 -6.81 12.38 -18.22
N ILE A 302 -6.79 12.20 -19.55
CA ILE A 302 -5.80 11.27 -20.14
C ILE A 302 -4.37 11.76 -19.94
N ASP A 303 -4.12 13.07 -20.00
CA ASP A 303 -2.79 13.61 -19.74
C ASP A 303 -2.33 13.33 -18.29
N LEU A 304 -3.25 13.46 -17.31
CA LEU A 304 -2.96 13.09 -15.92
C LEU A 304 -2.65 11.60 -15.77
N LEU A 305 -3.44 10.72 -16.39
CA LEU A 305 -3.24 9.27 -16.33
C LEU A 305 -1.89 8.87 -16.94
N LEU A 306 -1.53 9.47 -18.09
CA LEU A 306 -0.25 9.18 -18.76
C LEU A 306 0.97 9.67 -17.96
N ARG A 307 0.91 10.85 -17.33
CA ARG A 307 1.98 11.34 -16.44
C ARG A 307 2.14 10.46 -15.21
N ARG A 308 1.02 10.04 -14.57
CA ARG A 308 1.04 9.07 -13.46
C ARG A 308 1.67 7.74 -13.87
N LEU A 309 1.33 7.23 -15.06
CA LEU A 309 1.92 5.99 -15.58
C LEU A 309 3.42 6.12 -15.78
N GLU A 310 3.88 7.25 -16.34
CA GLU A 310 5.30 7.51 -16.53
C GLU A 310 6.06 7.64 -15.20
N TYR A 311 5.45 8.31 -14.21
CA TYR A 311 5.98 8.36 -12.86
C TYR A 311 6.19 6.96 -12.27
N LEU A 312 5.17 6.10 -12.34
CA LEU A 312 5.23 4.73 -11.82
C LEU A 312 6.27 3.90 -12.57
N ARG A 313 6.33 4.00 -13.90
CA ARG A 313 7.32 3.31 -14.71
C ARG A 313 8.76 3.64 -14.30
N LYS A 314 9.02 4.89 -13.94
CA LYS A 314 10.34 5.38 -13.54
C LYS A 314 10.69 5.00 -12.09
N ASN A 315 9.75 5.14 -11.18
CA ASN A 315 9.97 5.02 -9.74
C ASN A 315 9.62 3.64 -9.17
N PHE A 316 8.74 2.90 -9.83
CA PHE A 316 8.26 1.59 -9.40
C PHE A 316 8.01 0.66 -10.60
N PRO A 317 9.06 0.17 -11.27
CA PRO A 317 8.96 -0.53 -12.56
C PRO A 317 8.43 -1.98 -12.45
N TRP A 318 8.03 -2.42 -11.28
CA TRP A 318 7.47 -3.75 -11.06
C TRP A 318 5.96 -3.77 -11.20
N SER A 319 5.39 -4.93 -11.54
CA SER A 319 3.94 -5.13 -11.54
C SER A 319 3.35 -4.77 -10.17
N ASN A 320 2.32 -3.94 -10.18
CA ASN A 320 1.55 -3.52 -9.01
C ASN A 320 0.10 -3.24 -9.41
N TYR A 321 -0.80 -3.29 -8.44
CA TYR A 321 -2.22 -3.09 -8.71
C TYR A 321 -2.54 -1.71 -9.27
N THR A 322 -1.94 -0.67 -8.71
CA THR A 322 -2.16 0.72 -9.14
C THR A 322 -1.78 0.91 -10.61
N THR A 323 -0.63 0.39 -11.04
CA THR A 323 -0.23 0.45 -12.46
C THR A 323 -1.19 -0.32 -13.35
N SER A 324 -1.67 -1.49 -12.91
CA SER A 324 -2.58 -2.32 -13.70
C SER A 324 -3.93 -1.64 -13.91
N TRP A 325 -4.50 -1.07 -12.85
CA TRP A 325 -5.76 -0.31 -12.94
C TRP A 325 -5.61 0.97 -13.77
N LEU A 326 -4.47 1.65 -13.64
CA LEU A 326 -4.17 2.83 -14.44
C LEU A 326 -4.07 2.49 -15.94
N LEU A 327 -3.48 1.34 -16.28
CA LEU A 327 -3.44 0.84 -17.66
C LEU A 327 -4.86 0.52 -18.17
N GLU A 328 -5.72 -0.09 -17.35
CA GLU A 328 -7.13 -0.32 -17.72
C GLU A 328 -7.87 1.01 -17.93
N GLU A 329 -7.71 2.00 -17.05
CA GLU A 329 -8.35 3.31 -17.20
C GLU A 329 -7.93 4.04 -18.47
N ILE A 330 -6.66 3.96 -18.84
CA ILE A 330 -6.14 4.52 -20.10
C ILE A 330 -6.74 3.74 -21.27
N GLY A 331 -6.84 2.43 -21.18
CA GLY A 331 -7.51 1.58 -22.16
C GLY A 331 -8.99 1.94 -22.33
N ASP A 332 -9.73 2.10 -21.23
CA ASP A 332 -11.15 2.51 -21.22
C ASP A 332 -11.33 3.88 -21.88
N TRP A 333 -10.42 4.84 -21.60
CA TRP A 333 -10.47 6.15 -22.26
C TRP A 333 -10.26 6.05 -23.78
N HIS A 334 -9.25 5.31 -24.25
CA HIS A 334 -9.00 5.11 -25.68
C HIS A 334 -10.12 4.33 -26.37
N SER A 335 -10.71 3.36 -25.67
CA SER A 335 -11.88 2.61 -26.16
C SER A 335 -13.07 3.56 -26.38
N SER A 336 -13.34 4.48 -25.45
CA SER A 336 -14.40 5.49 -25.57
C SER A 336 -14.18 6.46 -26.75
N GLN A 337 -12.91 6.69 -27.13
CA GLN A 337 -12.52 7.48 -28.30
C GLN A 337 -12.42 6.66 -29.59
N GLN A 338 -12.92 5.43 -29.61
CA GLN A 338 -12.86 4.48 -30.73
C GLN A 338 -11.45 4.14 -31.22
N SER A 339 -10.44 4.41 -30.39
CA SER A 339 -9.01 4.11 -30.65
C SER A 339 -8.66 2.68 -30.22
N ARG A 340 -9.29 1.68 -30.83
CA ARG A 340 -9.28 0.26 -30.39
C ARG A 340 -7.92 -0.37 -30.30
N THR A 341 -7.05 -0.16 -31.31
CA THR A 341 -5.69 -0.71 -31.29
C THR A 341 -4.86 -0.19 -30.13
N VAL A 342 -5.04 1.10 -29.80
CA VAL A 342 -4.36 1.71 -28.64
C VAL A 342 -4.94 1.14 -27.35
N ALA A 343 -6.26 1.06 -27.22
CA ALA A 343 -6.94 0.46 -26.07
C ALA A 343 -6.48 -0.98 -25.84
N ALA A 344 -6.43 -1.81 -26.90
CA ALA A 344 -5.97 -3.20 -26.83
C ALA A 344 -4.55 -3.30 -26.24
N SER A 345 -3.62 -2.41 -26.62
CA SER A 345 -2.26 -2.43 -26.11
C SER A 345 -2.15 -2.13 -24.62
N TYR A 346 -3.05 -1.29 -24.08
CA TYR A 346 -3.10 -0.98 -22.65
C TYR A 346 -3.74 -2.13 -21.86
N TYR A 347 -4.83 -2.72 -22.36
CA TYR A 347 -5.46 -3.89 -21.73
C TYR A 347 -4.54 -5.11 -21.73
N GLU A 348 -3.78 -5.35 -22.81
CA GLU A 348 -2.77 -6.40 -22.86
C GLU A 348 -1.74 -6.23 -21.73
N ARG A 349 -1.22 -5.04 -21.55
CA ARG A 349 -0.24 -4.74 -20.50
C ARG A 349 -0.84 -4.91 -19.10
N ALA A 350 -2.08 -4.49 -18.89
CA ALA A 350 -2.82 -4.71 -17.65
C ALA A 350 -2.99 -6.20 -17.36
N TYR A 351 -3.44 -6.98 -18.35
CA TYR A 351 -3.60 -8.43 -18.27
C TYR A 351 -2.31 -9.13 -17.82
N TRP A 352 -1.18 -8.85 -18.49
CA TRP A 352 0.08 -9.48 -18.14
C TRP A 352 0.56 -9.12 -16.73
N SER A 353 0.38 -7.87 -16.32
CA SER A 353 0.70 -7.42 -14.97
C SER A 353 -0.15 -8.13 -13.91
N LEU A 354 -1.47 -8.18 -14.11
CA LEU A 354 -2.41 -8.87 -13.21
C LEU A 354 -2.17 -10.38 -13.19
N ARG A 355 -1.87 -11.00 -14.33
CA ARG A 355 -1.55 -12.43 -14.39
C ARG A 355 -0.30 -12.78 -13.56
N ILE A 356 0.71 -11.91 -13.51
CA ILE A 356 1.87 -12.08 -12.63
C ILE A 356 1.43 -12.01 -11.17
N MET A 357 0.63 -11.00 -10.80
CA MET A 357 0.28 -10.72 -9.42
C MET A 357 -0.79 -11.64 -8.84
N CYS A 358 -1.82 -11.95 -9.61
CA CYS A 358 -3.00 -12.68 -9.13
C CYS A 358 -3.10 -14.11 -9.69
N GLY A 359 -2.49 -14.39 -10.85
CA GLY A 359 -2.67 -15.62 -11.58
C GLY A 359 -3.70 -15.50 -12.70
N GLN A 360 -3.78 -16.53 -13.52
CA GLN A 360 -4.64 -16.54 -14.72
C GLN A 360 -6.14 -16.52 -14.36
N ASP A 361 -6.53 -17.34 -13.39
CA ASP A 361 -7.94 -17.59 -13.04
C ASP A 361 -8.47 -16.62 -11.97
N HIS A 362 -7.81 -15.48 -11.78
CA HIS A 362 -8.26 -14.48 -10.83
C HIS A 362 -9.23 -13.49 -11.51
N PRO A 363 -10.35 -13.08 -10.86
CA PRO A 363 -11.35 -12.20 -11.47
C PRO A 363 -10.78 -10.92 -12.11
N PHE A 364 -9.76 -10.31 -11.51
CA PHE A 364 -9.10 -9.13 -12.09
C PHE A 364 -8.39 -9.46 -13.41
N THR A 365 -7.73 -10.61 -13.47
CA THR A 365 -7.02 -11.05 -14.68
C THR A 365 -7.99 -11.41 -15.79
N GLU A 366 -9.08 -12.12 -15.46
CA GLU A 366 -10.15 -12.47 -16.39
C GLU A 366 -10.85 -11.22 -16.95
N SER A 367 -11.13 -10.23 -16.09
CA SER A 367 -11.72 -8.95 -16.51
C SER A 367 -10.83 -8.21 -17.52
N ALA A 368 -9.53 -8.09 -17.24
CA ALA A 368 -8.60 -7.44 -18.15
C ALA A 368 -8.44 -8.22 -19.47
N GLN A 369 -8.46 -9.55 -19.41
CA GLN A 369 -8.45 -10.41 -20.60
C GLN A 369 -9.70 -10.20 -21.47
N SER A 370 -10.87 -10.18 -20.87
CA SER A 370 -12.14 -9.94 -21.60
C SER A 370 -12.12 -8.60 -22.33
N LYS A 371 -11.68 -7.51 -21.65
CA LYS A 371 -11.53 -6.20 -22.28
C LYS A 371 -10.56 -6.23 -23.47
N TRP A 372 -9.45 -6.95 -23.33
CA TRP A 372 -8.46 -7.10 -24.41
C TRP A 372 -9.04 -7.87 -25.60
N ASP A 373 -9.67 -9.02 -25.37
CA ASP A 373 -10.29 -9.87 -26.40
C ASP A 373 -11.40 -9.12 -27.15
N ASP A 374 -12.24 -8.35 -26.46
CA ASP A 374 -13.30 -7.53 -27.06
C ASP A 374 -12.74 -6.50 -28.07
N MET A 375 -11.55 -5.94 -27.80
CA MET A 375 -10.91 -5.01 -28.75
C MET A 375 -10.39 -5.75 -29.98
N LEU A 376 -9.89 -6.98 -29.84
CA LEU A 376 -9.35 -7.79 -30.95
C LEU A 376 -10.45 -8.39 -31.82
N GLU A 377 -11.54 -8.91 -31.25
CA GLU A 377 -12.63 -9.50 -32.01
C GLU A 377 -13.34 -8.50 -32.91
N THR A 378 -13.59 -7.30 -32.39
CA THR A 378 -14.22 -6.24 -33.15
C THR A 378 -13.30 -5.71 -34.26
N GLN A 379 -11.98 -5.83 -34.12
CA GLN A 379 -11.02 -5.49 -35.17
C GLN A 379 -11.10 -6.49 -36.32
N LYS A 380 -11.18 -7.80 -36.04
CA LYS A 380 -11.38 -8.85 -37.04
C LYS A 380 -12.66 -8.64 -37.84
N SER A 381 -13.78 -8.33 -37.14
CA SER A 381 -15.06 -8.09 -37.82
C SER A 381 -15.06 -6.86 -38.73
N LEU A 382 -14.22 -5.86 -38.46
CA LEU A 382 -14.04 -4.69 -39.34
C LEU A 382 -13.15 -4.99 -40.56
N ASP A 383 -12.13 -5.84 -40.38
CA ASP A 383 -11.25 -6.29 -41.47
C ASP A 383 -11.96 -7.30 -42.41
N ASP A 384 -12.89 -8.10 -41.87
CA ASP A 384 -13.72 -9.07 -42.63
C ASP A 384 -14.96 -8.44 -43.28
N SER A 385 -15.26 -7.16 -43.00
CA SER A 385 -16.38 -6.47 -43.70
C SER A 385 -16.03 -6.30 -45.18
N PRO A 386 -16.92 -6.66 -46.11
CA PRO A 386 -16.62 -6.57 -47.54
C PRO A 386 -16.29 -5.13 -47.91
N LYS A 387 -15.06 -4.87 -48.34
CA LYS A 387 -14.65 -3.59 -48.92
C LYS A 387 -15.55 -3.37 -50.12
N SER A 388 -16.52 -2.47 -50.02
CA SER A 388 -17.31 -2.03 -51.18
C SER A 388 -16.34 -1.30 -52.13
N TYR A 389 -15.89 -2.02 -53.12
CA TYR A 389 -15.21 -1.39 -54.27
C TYR A 389 -16.25 -0.54 -54.99
N ALA A 390 -16.29 0.75 -54.67
CA ALA A 390 -16.97 1.72 -55.52
C ALA A 390 -16.12 1.83 -56.77
N TYR A 391 -16.59 1.20 -57.86
CA TYR A 391 -16.05 1.45 -59.21
C TYR A 391 -16.41 2.88 -59.59
N PHE A 392 -15.40 3.74 -59.65
CA PHE A 392 -15.48 4.99 -60.38
C PHE A 392 -15.28 4.65 -61.85
N PHE A 393 -16.36 4.82 -62.65
CA PHE A 393 -16.27 5.08 -64.07
C PHE A 393 -16.29 6.60 -64.30
#